data_68cc7d4ce2c3265838cd3af6aafdda1b
#
_entry.id   68cc7d4ce2c3265838cd3af6aafdda1b
#
_cell.length_a   1.000
_cell.length_b   1.000
_cell.length_c   1.000
_cell.angle_alpha   90.00
_cell.angle_beta   90.00
_cell.angle_gamma   90.00
#
_symmetry.space_group_name_H-M   'P 1'
#
loop_
_entity.id
_entity.type
_entity.pdbx_description
1 polymer ?
#
loop_
_entity_poly.entity_id
_entity_poly.type
_entity_poly.pdbx_seq_one_letter_code
_entity_poly.pdbx_strand_id
1 'polypeptide(L)'
;MGSIRISILCFLLPAFLTGCSLFQAANSPVIAEFTEDFEVSGRIAVKINGEGSSARIKWSHRGDVDAVDVYTPVGSIIAVILVSPRTGAMLETKDETHTATSVEELTHRVLGWSLPLSGLKFWARGRVDPSVFVGRVAPLDDQNRMTYFEQDGWKITFLRYSGESDVPRVIKLEHGDLKIRFIVDEWKVLGQ
;
A
#
# COMPACT_ATOMS: atom_id res chain seq x y z
N MET A 1 18.92 -85.12 -41.51
CA MET A 1 20.03 -84.36 -41.05
C MET A 1 19.79 -82.91 -41.45
N GLY A 2 19.16 -82.11 -40.59
CA GLY A 2 18.74 -80.76 -40.90
C GLY A 2 18.74 -79.96 -39.62
N SER A 3 19.68 -79.09 -39.54
CA SER A 3 19.88 -78.19 -38.36
C SER A 3 18.93 -77.03 -38.42
N ILE A 4 18.04 -76.92 -37.43
CA ILE A 4 17.14 -75.81 -37.25
C ILE A 4 17.90 -74.71 -36.49
N ARG A 5 18.13 -73.59 -37.15
CA ARG A 5 18.65 -72.36 -36.52
C ARG A 5 17.48 -71.56 -35.99
N ILE A 6 17.39 -71.43 -34.66
CA ILE A 6 16.45 -70.55 -33.97
C ILE A 6 17.09 -69.20 -33.86
N SER A 7 16.61 -68.22 -34.63
CA SER A 7 16.95 -66.84 -34.49
C SER A 7 16.10 -66.22 -33.37
N ILE A 8 16.74 -65.89 -32.24
CA ILE A 8 16.11 -65.14 -31.17
C ILE A 8 16.20 -63.63 -31.54
N LEU A 9 15.06 -63.10 -31.97
CA LEU A 9 14.90 -61.72 -32.28
C LEU A 9 14.65 -60.91 -30.91
N CYS A 10 15.70 -60.30 -30.42
CA CYS A 10 15.63 -59.48 -29.22
C CYS A 10 14.89 -58.17 -29.54
N PHE A 11 13.65 -58.06 -29.12
CA PHE A 11 12.83 -56.88 -29.29
C PHE A 11 13.17 -55.88 -28.16
N LEU A 12 14.07 -54.94 -28.44
CA LEU A 12 14.41 -53.84 -27.56
C LEU A 12 13.28 -52.82 -27.62
N LEU A 13 12.47 -52.79 -26.55
CA LEU A 13 11.40 -51.82 -26.35
C LEU A 13 12.04 -50.55 -25.73
N PRO A 14 12.07 -49.38 -26.39
CA PRO A 14 12.50 -48.15 -25.74
C PRO A 14 11.41 -47.67 -24.81
N ALA A 15 11.68 -47.70 -23.50
CA ALA A 15 10.85 -47.06 -22.49
C ALA A 15 10.96 -45.54 -22.63
N PHE A 16 9.97 -44.92 -23.26
CA PHE A 16 9.79 -43.47 -23.23
C PHE A 16 9.38 -43.06 -21.83
N LEU A 17 10.34 -42.64 -21.04
CA LEU A 17 10.13 -41.87 -19.82
C LEU A 17 9.63 -40.46 -20.21
N THR A 18 8.33 -40.29 -20.37
CA THR A 18 7.69 -38.97 -20.41
C THR A 18 7.73 -38.39 -19.01
N GLY A 19 8.81 -37.70 -18.69
CA GLY A 19 8.90 -36.84 -17.55
C GLY A 19 7.92 -35.66 -17.72
N CYS A 20 6.71 -35.78 -17.19
CA CYS A 20 5.86 -34.61 -16.96
C CYS A 20 6.55 -33.72 -15.94
N SER A 21 7.32 -32.75 -16.43
CA SER A 21 7.71 -31.60 -15.64
C SER A 21 6.43 -30.79 -15.34
N LEU A 22 5.81 -31.09 -14.20
CA LEU A 22 4.88 -30.15 -13.58
C LEU A 22 5.71 -28.91 -13.17
N PHE A 23 5.98 -28.06 -14.15
CA PHE A 23 6.37 -26.68 -13.88
C PHE A 23 5.13 -26.02 -13.29
N GLN A 24 4.99 -26.19 -11.98
CA GLN A 24 4.07 -25.39 -11.20
C GLN A 24 4.60 -23.96 -11.32
N ALA A 25 4.06 -23.22 -12.28
CA ALA A 25 4.25 -21.78 -12.34
C ALA A 25 3.80 -21.30 -10.94
N ALA A 26 4.78 -20.98 -10.08
CA ALA A 26 4.52 -20.22 -8.91
C ALA A 26 3.75 -18.99 -9.40
N ASN A 27 2.48 -18.89 -9.03
CA ASN A 27 1.72 -17.68 -9.19
C ASN A 27 2.48 -16.62 -8.40
N SER A 28 3.44 -15.96 -9.06
CA SER A 28 3.95 -14.68 -8.59
C SER A 28 2.70 -13.82 -8.42
N PRO A 29 2.46 -13.26 -7.24
CA PRO A 29 1.38 -12.32 -7.11
C PRO A 29 1.59 -11.29 -8.21
N VAL A 30 0.61 -11.18 -9.12
CA VAL A 30 0.59 -10.11 -10.11
C VAL A 30 0.66 -8.85 -9.28
N ILE A 31 1.83 -8.22 -9.26
CA ILE A 31 1.99 -6.87 -8.72
C ILE A 31 1.18 -6.03 -9.68
N ALA A 32 -0.10 -5.88 -9.38
CA ALA A 32 -0.97 -4.97 -10.11
C ALA A 32 -0.31 -3.60 -9.97
N GLU A 33 0.27 -3.13 -11.05
CA GLU A 33 0.82 -1.81 -11.15
C GLU A 33 -0.28 -0.85 -10.68
N PHE A 34 0.03 -0.06 -9.68
CA PHE A 34 -0.93 0.70 -8.93
C PHE A 34 -1.28 1.97 -9.72
N THR A 35 -2.13 1.83 -10.72
CA THR A 35 -2.47 2.87 -11.69
C THR A 35 -3.85 3.49 -11.47
N GLU A 36 -4.54 3.14 -10.38
CA GLU A 36 -5.85 3.71 -10.16
C GLU A 36 -5.77 5.07 -9.45
N ASP A 37 -6.13 6.10 -10.17
CA ASP A 37 -6.35 7.42 -9.63
C ASP A 37 -7.50 7.41 -8.61
N PHE A 38 -7.33 8.14 -7.50
CA PHE A 38 -8.34 8.19 -6.46
C PHE A 38 -8.47 9.58 -5.83
N GLU A 39 -9.58 9.78 -5.18
CA GLU A 39 -9.83 10.90 -4.27
C GLU A 39 -10.38 10.35 -2.96
N VAL A 40 -9.84 10.81 -1.84
CA VAL A 40 -10.31 10.45 -0.51
C VAL A 40 -10.50 11.70 0.32
N SER A 41 -11.63 11.80 1.00
CA SER A 41 -11.84 12.78 2.05
C SER A 41 -11.95 12.10 3.40
N GLY A 42 -11.44 12.75 4.44
CA GLY A 42 -11.39 12.14 5.75
C GLY A 42 -10.84 13.05 6.83
N ARG A 43 -10.53 12.43 7.95
CA ARG A 43 -9.98 13.08 9.13
C ARG A 43 -8.71 12.39 9.57
N ILE A 44 -7.73 13.19 9.89
CA ILE A 44 -6.48 12.73 10.47
C ILE A 44 -6.37 13.25 11.91
N ALA A 45 -6.02 12.39 12.83
CA ALA A 45 -5.65 12.75 14.19
C ALA A 45 -4.24 12.25 14.46
N VAL A 46 -3.38 13.13 14.92
CA VAL A 46 -1.95 12.85 15.19
C VAL A 46 -1.70 13.05 16.66
N LYS A 47 -0.96 12.13 17.28
CA LYS A 47 -0.47 12.26 18.65
C LYS A 47 1.01 11.94 18.66
N ILE A 48 1.81 12.88 19.19
CA ILE A 48 3.26 12.75 19.37
C ILE A 48 3.66 13.40 20.70
N ASN A 49 4.52 12.76 21.47
CA ASN A 49 5.02 13.26 22.77
C ASN A 49 3.90 13.69 23.75
N GLY A 50 2.72 13.06 23.66
CA GLY A 50 1.57 13.42 24.50
C GLY A 50 0.66 14.51 23.92
N GLU A 51 1.14 15.31 22.98
CA GLU A 51 0.37 16.34 22.30
C GLU A 51 -0.45 15.76 21.14
N GLY A 52 -1.65 16.27 20.95
CA GLY A 52 -2.57 15.81 19.92
C GLY A 52 -3.09 16.94 19.05
N SER A 53 -3.17 16.69 17.76
CA SER A 53 -3.80 17.59 16.79
C SER A 53 -4.72 16.81 15.85
N SER A 54 -5.66 17.51 15.20
CA SER A 54 -6.54 16.90 14.21
C SER A 54 -6.88 17.89 13.11
N ALA A 55 -7.10 17.33 11.91
CA ALA A 55 -7.48 18.08 10.73
C ALA A 55 -8.44 17.26 9.87
N ARG A 56 -9.17 17.94 8.99
CA ARG A 56 -9.84 17.29 7.86
C ARG A 56 -8.92 17.37 6.66
N ILE A 57 -8.94 16.32 5.83
CA ILE A 57 -8.12 16.28 4.62
C ILE A 57 -8.97 15.90 3.41
N LYS A 58 -8.56 16.42 2.26
CA LYS A 58 -8.95 15.93 0.95
C LYS A 58 -7.68 15.60 0.20
N TRP A 59 -7.51 14.34 -0.16
CA TRP A 59 -6.32 13.85 -0.85
C TRP A 59 -6.72 13.28 -2.21
N SER A 60 -6.08 13.74 -3.26
CA SER A 60 -6.18 13.17 -4.61
C SER A 60 -4.84 12.61 -5.04
N HIS A 61 -4.87 11.42 -5.63
CA HIS A 61 -3.74 10.78 -6.29
C HIS A 61 -4.07 10.62 -7.77
N ARG A 62 -3.22 11.14 -8.66
CA ARG A 62 -3.40 11.06 -10.12
C ARG A 62 -2.06 10.75 -10.77
N GLY A 63 -1.94 9.55 -11.33
CA GLY A 63 -0.65 9.04 -11.80
C GLY A 63 0.37 9.04 -10.67
N ASP A 64 1.44 9.84 -10.79
CA ASP A 64 2.50 9.96 -9.80
C ASP A 64 2.40 11.25 -8.95
N VAL A 65 1.27 11.96 -9.02
CA VAL A 65 1.08 13.24 -8.32
C VAL A 65 0.07 13.07 -7.20
N ASP A 66 0.47 13.47 -6.00
CA ASP A 66 -0.40 13.56 -4.84
C ASP A 66 -0.67 15.03 -4.50
N ALA A 67 -1.94 15.36 -4.24
CA ALA A 67 -2.34 16.66 -3.71
C ALA A 67 -3.19 16.45 -2.46
N VAL A 68 -2.77 17.04 -1.34
CA VAL A 68 -3.47 16.95 -0.06
C VAL A 68 -3.81 18.34 0.44
N ASP A 69 -5.11 18.64 0.45
CA ASP A 69 -5.64 19.84 1.09
C ASP A 69 -5.93 19.54 2.56
N VAL A 70 -5.43 20.39 3.44
CA VAL A 70 -5.61 20.28 4.89
C VAL A 70 -6.54 21.39 5.35
N TYR A 71 -7.58 21.01 6.08
CA TYR A 71 -8.63 21.93 6.55
C TYR A 71 -8.70 21.97 8.08
N THR A 72 -9.06 23.11 8.60
CA THR A 72 -9.54 23.19 9.99
C THR A 72 -10.82 22.37 10.17
N PRO A 73 -11.24 22.03 11.40
CA PRO A 73 -12.52 21.41 11.66
C PRO A 73 -13.73 22.19 11.12
N VAL A 74 -13.60 23.52 11.02
CA VAL A 74 -14.66 24.42 10.49
C VAL A 74 -14.61 24.58 8.96
N GLY A 75 -13.62 23.97 8.26
CA GLY A 75 -13.59 23.89 6.80
C GLY A 75 -12.73 24.91 6.08
N SER A 76 -11.92 25.72 6.78
CA SER A 76 -10.94 26.62 6.14
C SER A 76 -9.68 25.84 5.75
N ILE A 77 -9.15 26.04 4.54
CA ILE A 77 -7.85 25.50 4.11
C ILE A 77 -6.74 26.19 4.92
N ILE A 78 -5.86 25.37 5.50
CA ILE A 78 -4.71 25.83 6.28
C ILE A 78 -3.38 25.45 5.65
N ALA A 79 -3.36 24.41 4.83
CA ALA A 79 -2.19 24.00 4.07
C ALA A 79 -2.59 23.20 2.83
N VAL A 80 -1.75 23.24 1.81
CA VAL A 80 -1.80 22.39 0.63
C VAL A 80 -0.45 21.69 0.49
N ILE A 81 -0.47 20.36 0.33
CA ILE A 81 0.74 19.57 0.08
C ILE A 81 0.63 19.02 -1.34
N LEU A 82 1.66 19.27 -2.14
CA LEU A 82 1.82 18.71 -3.49
C LEU A 82 3.07 17.83 -3.51
N VAL A 83 2.95 16.63 -4.06
CA VAL A 83 4.06 15.69 -4.21
C VAL A 83 4.12 15.20 -5.64
N SER A 84 5.30 15.27 -6.25
CA SER A 84 5.54 14.82 -7.62
C SER A 84 6.98 14.32 -7.76
N PRO A 85 7.24 13.24 -8.53
CA PRO A 85 8.60 12.77 -8.79
C PRO A 85 9.50 13.81 -9.46
N ARG A 86 8.92 14.79 -10.17
CA ARG A 86 9.68 15.83 -10.89
C ARG A 86 10.12 16.98 -10.00
N THR A 87 9.31 17.36 -9.03
CA THR A 87 9.50 18.57 -8.21
C THR A 87 9.73 18.27 -6.73
N GLY A 88 9.64 17.01 -6.33
CA GLY A 88 9.66 16.64 -4.91
C GLY A 88 8.34 16.98 -4.23
N ALA A 89 8.43 17.38 -2.97
CA ALA A 89 7.29 17.76 -2.14
C ALA A 89 7.30 19.26 -1.87
N MET A 90 6.11 19.88 -1.92
CA MET A 90 5.86 21.28 -1.58
C MET A 90 4.70 21.35 -0.57
N LEU A 91 4.85 22.15 0.45
CA LEU A 91 3.81 22.50 1.41
C LEU A 91 3.62 24.00 1.37
N GLU A 92 2.42 24.44 1.08
CA GLU A 92 2.01 25.84 1.02
C GLU A 92 0.98 26.12 2.12
N THR A 93 1.24 27.15 2.88
CA THR A 93 0.30 27.75 3.84
C THR A 93 -0.06 29.16 3.37
N LYS A 94 -0.88 29.86 4.12
CA LYS A 94 -1.22 31.27 3.80
C LYS A 94 0.03 32.18 3.74
N ASP A 95 1.03 31.89 4.57
CA ASP A 95 2.14 32.82 4.82
C ASP A 95 3.47 32.32 4.24
N GLU A 96 3.64 31.00 4.08
CA GLU A 96 4.93 30.40 3.74
C GLU A 96 4.77 29.22 2.75
N THR A 97 5.83 29.00 1.98
CA THR A 97 5.98 27.82 1.11
C THR A 97 7.28 27.11 1.47
N HIS A 98 7.18 25.80 1.71
CA HIS A 98 8.32 24.93 2.00
C HIS A 98 8.43 23.84 0.94
N THR A 99 9.66 23.45 0.60
CA THR A 99 9.95 22.38 -0.36
C THR A 99 10.95 21.38 0.19
N ALA A 100 10.88 20.13 -0.24
CA ALA A 100 11.83 19.07 0.09
C ALA A 100 11.86 18.00 -1.00
N THR A 101 12.76 17.02 -0.86
CA THR A 101 12.86 15.90 -1.80
C THR A 101 11.71 14.90 -1.62
N SER A 102 11.18 14.76 -0.40
CA SER A 102 10.03 13.92 -0.09
C SER A 102 9.06 14.59 0.86
N VAL A 103 7.84 14.08 0.92
CA VAL A 103 6.81 14.57 1.84
C VAL A 103 7.14 14.23 3.29
N GLU A 104 7.79 13.13 3.54
CA GLU A 104 8.25 12.70 4.85
C GLU A 104 9.29 13.68 5.42
N GLU A 105 10.28 14.08 4.61
CA GLU A 105 11.27 15.09 4.96
C GLU A 105 10.62 16.45 5.18
N LEU A 106 9.73 16.86 4.27
CA LEU A 106 9.03 18.13 4.32
C LEU A 106 8.22 18.29 5.61
N THR A 107 7.38 17.30 5.90
CA THR A 107 6.50 17.33 7.05
C THR A 107 7.28 17.19 8.37
N HIS A 108 8.36 16.39 8.37
CA HIS A 108 9.25 16.32 9.52
C HIS A 108 9.84 17.68 9.87
N ARG A 109 10.30 18.43 8.88
CA ARG A 109 10.91 19.78 9.07
C ARG A 109 9.89 20.81 9.53
N VAL A 110 8.67 20.79 8.97
CA VAL A 110 7.65 21.81 9.21
C VAL A 110 6.76 21.46 10.41
N LEU A 111 6.41 20.19 10.59
CA LEU A 111 5.45 19.72 11.60
C LEU A 111 6.12 19.01 12.78
N GLY A 112 7.43 18.70 12.68
CA GLY A 112 8.16 17.93 13.68
C GLY A 112 7.92 16.42 13.63
N TRP A 113 7.15 15.92 12.66
CA TRP A 113 6.89 14.49 12.43
C TRP A 113 6.69 14.20 10.95
N SER A 114 6.99 12.97 10.52
CA SER A 114 6.88 12.56 9.10
C SER A 114 5.51 12.00 8.78
N LEU A 115 4.84 12.57 7.77
CA LEU A 115 3.61 12.01 7.20
C LEU A 115 4.00 10.90 6.22
N PRO A 116 3.67 9.63 6.44
CA PRO A 116 4.07 8.52 5.58
C PRO A 116 3.17 8.40 4.34
N LEU A 117 3.12 9.44 3.51
CA LEU A 117 2.20 9.50 2.37
C LEU A 117 2.54 8.45 1.31
N SER A 118 3.84 8.18 1.12
CA SER A 118 4.33 7.16 0.18
C SER A 118 3.81 5.76 0.49
N GLY A 119 3.77 5.37 1.77
CA GLY A 119 3.16 4.11 2.21
C GLY A 119 1.63 4.19 2.31
N LEU A 120 1.13 5.33 2.78
CA LEU A 120 -0.30 5.52 3.04
C LEU A 120 -1.17 5.34 1.79
N LYS A 121 -0.67 5.67 0.59
CA LYS A 121 -1.38 5.44 -0.67
C LYS A 121 -1.76 3.96 -0.91
N PHE A 122 -0.98 3.02 -0.37
CA PHE A 122 -1.29 1.59 -0.38
C PHE A 122 -2.13 1.21 0.86
N TRP A 123 -1.71 1.65 2.04
CA TRP A 123 -2.34 1.27 3.30
C TRP A 123 -3.78 1.77 3.41
N ALA A 124 -4.08 2.94 2.87
CA ALA A 124 -5.45 3.46 2.83
C ALA A 124 -6.43 2.58 2.03
N ARG A 125 -5.91 1.65 1.24
CA ARG A 125 -6.69 0.64 0.49
C ARG A 125 -6.62 -0.77 1.11
N GLY A 126 -6.06 -0.90 2.31
CA GLY A 126 -5.87 -2.20 2.95
C GLY A 126 -4.80 -3.07 2.30
N ARG A 127 -3.82 -2.45 1.60
CA ARG A 127 -2.75 -3.16 0.88
C ARG A 127 -1.38 -2.78 1.42
N VAL A 128 -0.41 -3.64 1.20
CA VAL A 128 1.01 -3.36 1.45
C VAL A 128 1.63 -2.63 0.26
N ASP A 129 2.65 -1.82 0.50
CA ASP A 129 3.51 -1.30 -0.57
C ASP A 129 4.36 -2.46 -1.12
N PRO A 130 4.24 -2.83 -2.40
CA PRO A 130 4.97 -3.96 -2.96
C PRO A 130 6.48 -3.72 -3.10
N SER A 131 6.91 -2.47 -3.04
CA SER A 131 8.33 -2.09 -3.17
C SER A 131 9.11 -2.17 -1.86
N VAL A 132 8.41 -2.32 -0.72
CA VAL A 132 8.99 -2.31 0.62
C VAL A 132 8.75 -3.65 1.31
N PHE A 133 9.77 -4.14 2.02
CA PHE A 133 9.65 -5.38 2.78
C PHE A 133 8.52 -5.32 3.81
N VAL A 134 7.74 -6.39 3.87
CA VAL A 134 6.66 -6.55 4.86
C VAL A 134 7.18 -7.38 6.01
N GLY A 135 7.09 -6.85 7.21
CA GLY A 135 7.46 -7.54 8.44
C GLY A 135 6.37 -8.51 8.92
N ARG A 136 5.96 -8.34 10.18
CA ARG A 136 4.89 -9.16 10.76
C ARG A 136 3.55 -8.88 10.05
N VAL A 137 2.80 -9.96 9.79
CA VAL A 137 1.41 -9.90 9.30
C VAL A 137 0.53 -10.70 10.25
N ALA A 138 -0.59 -10.13 10.68
CA ALA A 138 -1.61 -10.87 11.44
C ALA A 138 -2.53 -11.68 10.49
N PRO A 139 -3.26 -12.69 11.01
CA PRO A 139 -4.29 -13.37 10.25
C PRO A 139 -5.30 -12.39 9.66
N LEU A 140 -5.84 -12.73 8.50
CA LEU A 140 -6.92 -11.98 7.87
C LEU A 140 -8.20 -12.12 8.72
N ASP A 141 -9.14 -11.18 8.53
CA ASP A 141 -10.46 -11.28 9.14
C ASP A 141 -11.34 -12.34 8.42
N ASP A 142 -12.55 -12.56 8.92
CA ASP A 142 -13.50 -13.53 8.37
C ASP A 142 -13.94 -13.21 6.93
N GLN A 143 -13.68 -12.00 6.45
CA GLN A 143 -13.91 -11.56 5.07
C GLN A 143 -12.64 -11.50 4.23
N ASN A 144 -11.57 -12.18 4.71
CA ASN A 144 -10.26 -12.26 4.02
C ASN A 144 -9.55 -10.91 3.83
N ARG A 145 -9.77 -9.94 4.74
CA ARG A 145 -9.15 -8.61 4.70
C ARG A 145 -8.02 -8.49 5.73
N MET A 146 -7.06 -7.62 5.43
CA MET A 146 -5.94 -7.34 6.31
C MET A 146 -6.40 -6.72 7.63
N THR A 147 -5.87 -7.21 8.75
CA THR A 147 -6.15 -6.64 10.08
C THR A 147 -4.98 -5.85 10.62
N TYR A 148 -3.76 -6.32 10.35
CA TYR A 148 -2.52 -5.71 10.83
C TYR A 148 -1.33 -6.18 9.99
N PHE A 149 -0.36 -5.28 9.80
CA PHE A 149 0.98 -5.62 9.34
C PHE A 149 2.01 -4.55 9.77
N GLU A 150 3.29 -4.89 9.61
CA GLU A 150 4.42 -3.98 9.82
C GLU A 150 5.13 -3.74 8.51
N GLN A 151 5.40 -2.48 8.19
CA GLN A 151 6.11 -2.09 6.98
C GLN A 151 6.83 -0.76 7.19
N ASP A 152 8.10 -0.67 6.75
CA ASP A 152 8.92 0.55 6.85
C ASP A 152 8.98 1.14 8.27
N GLY A 153 9.06 0.28 9.29
CA GLY A 153 9.04 0.68 10.70
C GLY A 153 7.67 1.10 11.24
N TRP A 154 6.66 1.17 10.40
CA TRP A 154 5.29 1.44 10.80
C TRP A 154 4.55 0.18 11.23
N LYS A 155 3.69 0.32 12.23
CA LYS A 155 2.66 -0.64 12.60
C LYS A 155 1.33 -0.16 12.08
N ILE A 156 0.76 -0.88 11.12
CA ILE A 156 -0.49 -0.53 10.46
C ILE A 156 -1.59 -1.44 10.98
N THR A 157 -2.63 -0.88 11.56
CA THR A 157 -3.79 -1.62 12.08
C THR A 157 -5.06 -1.11 11.43
N PHE A 158 -5.82 -2.00 10.81
CA PHE A 158 -7.13 -1.72 10.25
C PHE A 158 -8.19 -1.96 11.30
N LEU A 159 -8.67 -0.89 11.92
CA LEU A 159 -9.63 -0.98 13.04
C LEU A 159 -11.06 -1.21 12.56
N ARG A 160 -11.39 -0.80 11.36
CA ARG A 160 -12.73 -0.95 10.77
C ARG A 160 -12.67 -0.84 9.27
N TYR A 161 -13.49 -1.62 8.60
CA TYR A 161 -13.78 -1.53 7.17
C TYR A 161 -15.16 -0.92 6.92
N SER A 162 -15.45 -0.53 5.70
CA SER A 162 -16.72 0.08 5.30
C SER A 162 -17.65 -1.01 4.75
N GLY A 163 -18.44 -1.62 5.63
CA GLY A 163 -19.33 -2.73 5.25
C GLY A 163 -18.56 -3.90 4.64
N GLU A 164 -19.00 -4.37 3.47
CA GLU A 164 -18.34 -5.44 2.71
C GLU A 164 -17.18 -4.94 1.83
N SER A 165 -16.89 -3.64 1.85
CA SER A 165 -15.81 -3.03 1.07
C SER A 165 -14.44 -3.46 1.61
N ASP A 166 -13.51 -3.68 0.69
CA ASP A 166 -12.09 -3.92 1.01
C ASP A 166 -11.34 -2.63 1.38
N VAL A 167 -11.98 -1.46 1.27
CA VAL A 167 -11.38 -0.19 1.64
C VAL A 167 -11.53 0.05 3.14
N PRO A 168 -10.42 0.20 3.87
CA PRO A 168 -10.45 0.50 5.31
C PRO A 168 -11.13 1.82 5.59
N ARG A 169 -11.97 1.85 6.62
CA ARG A 169 -12.61 3.08 7.10
C ARG A 169 -11.83 3.74 8.24
N VAL A 170 -11.16 2.96 9.06
CA VAL A 170 -10.35 3.50 10.16
C VAL A 170 -9.04 2.76 10.22
N ILE A 171 -7.97 3.51 10.05
CA ILE A 171 -6.60 3.02 10.04
C ILE A 171 -5.86 3.67 11.20
N LYS A 172 -5.10 2.88 11.94
CA LYS A 172 -4.17 3.33 12.97
C LYS A 172 -2.76 3.03 12.48
N LEU A 173 -1.90 4.04 12.53
CA LEU A 173 -0.49 3.95 12.18
C LEU A 173 0.34 4.31 13.41
N GLU A 174 1.38 3.55 13.71
CA GLU A 174 2.28 3.80 14.84
C GLU A 174 3.73 3.64 14.41
N HIS A 175 4.56 4.63 14.74
CA HIS A 175 6.00 4.62 14.54
C HIS A 175 6.69 5.32 15.71
N GLY A 176 7.35 4.57 16.59
CA GLY A 176 7.85 5.11 17.87
C GLY A 176 6.72 5.73 18.70
N ASP A 177 6.90 6.99 19.08
CA ASP A 177 5.91 7.76 19.86
C ASP A 177 4.83 8.41 19.00
N LEU A 178 5.02 8.44 17.68
CA LEU A 178 4.04 8.98 16.73
C LEU A 178 2.89 8.00 16.52
N LYS A 179 1.67 8.48 16.72
CA LYS A 179 0.43 7.75 16.46
C LYS A 179 -0.45 8.59 15.55
N ILE A 180 -0.85 8.00 14.44
CA ILE A 180 -1.75 8.61 13.47
C ILE A 180 -3.02 7.76 13.40
N ARG A 181 -4.17 8.41 13.45
CA ARG A 181 -5.46 7.79 13.15
C ARG A 181 -6.05 8.46 11.93
N PHE A 182 -6.19 7.70 10.87
CA PHE A 182 -6.83 8.14 9.65
C PHE A 182 -8.25 7.55 9.57
N ILE A 183 -9.24 8.42 9.41
CA ILE A 183 -10.65 8.05 9.24
C ILE A 183 -11.06 8.46 7.84
N VAL A 184 -11.37 7.50 6.99
CA VAL A 184 -11.88 7.70 5.63
C VAL A 184 -13.37 7.96 5.72
N ASP A 185 -13.80 9.14 5.33
CA ASP A 185 -15.21 9.51 5.27
C ASP A 185 -15.80 9.16 3.90
N GLU A 186 -15.06 9.42 2.81
CA GLU A 186 -15.45 9.10 1.44
C GLU A 186 -14.22 8.65 0.63
N TRP A 187 -14.42 7.65 -0.24
CA TRP A 187 -13.44 7.16 -1.19
C TRP A 187 -14.04 7.11 -2.59
N LYS A 188 -13.33 7.68 -3.58
CA LYS A 188 -13.71 7.65 -5.00
C LYS A 188 -12.54 7.16 -5.83
N VAL A 189 -12.78 6.20 -6.72
CA VAL A 189 -11.87 5.84 -7.80
C VAL A 189 -12.16 6.80 -8.96
N LEU A 190 -11.13 7.37 -9.56
CA LEU A 190 -11.22 8.31 -10.68
C LEU A 190 -10.90 7.55 -11.97
N GLY A 191 -11.59 7.90 -13.07
CA GLY A 191 -11.26 7.36 -14.39
C GLY A 191 -11.96 6.06 -14.78
N GLN A 192 -13.10 5.71 -14.11
CA GLN A 192 -14.05 4.73 -14.64
C GLN A 192 -15.16 5.40 -15.42
#